data_6cf546f7fb317c3b3ab7bcf95008c641
#
_entry.id   6cf546f7fb317c3b3ab7bcf95008c641
#
_cell.length_a   1.000
_cell.length_b   1.000
_cell.length_c   1.000
_cell.angle_alpha   90.00
_cell.angle_beta   90.00
_cell.angle_gamma   90.00
#
_symmetry.space_group_name_H-M   'P 1'
#
loop_
_entity.id
_entity.type
_entity.pdbx_description
1 polymer ?
#
loop_
_entity_poly.entity_id
_entity_poly.type
_entity_poly.pdbx_seq_one_letter_code
_entity_poly.pdbx_strand_id
1 'polypeptide(L)'
;PRSFSDSDGDGLGDIPGIVSKVDYLDNLGVDAIWISPFYESPLLDGGYDVTDYRLVDPRLGEFADVEDLIDAAHAKDMKIFMDIVPNHTSSAHAWFQEVLHSEPGSPAWDRYVIKEGKGANHEIPPTNWQSVFHGDAWTPLVLANGEKTQYWYLHIFDSSQPDVNWENQEVRVE
;
A
#
# COMPACT_ATOMS: atom_id res chain seq x y z
N PRO A 1 -11.40 -1.42 -6.72
CA PRO A 1 -11.93 -2.29 -7.79
C PRO A 1 -12.68 -3.51 -7.24
N ARG A 2 -12.06 -4.23 -6.29
CA ARG A 2 -12.42 -5.57 -5.80
C ARG A 2 -13.89 -5.79 -5.35
N SER A 3 -14.65 -4.76 -5.04
CA SER A 3 -16.02 -4.87 -4.54
C SER A 3 -17.09 -4.33 -5.51
N PHE A 4 -16.69 -3.90 -6.72
CA PHE A 4 -17.61 -3.22 -7.62
C PHE A 4 -18.23 -4.14 -8.68
N SER A 5 -17.42 -4.76 -9.53
CA SER A 5 -17.90 -5.65 -10.59
C SER A 5 -16.83 -6.69 -10.89
N ASP A 6 -17.21 -7.94 -10.83
CA ASP A 6 -16.43 -9.14 -11.12
C ASP A 6 -16.71 -9.56 -12.56
N SER A 7 -15.71 -9.62 -13.42
CA SER A 7 -15.87 -9.94 -14.84
C SER A 7 -15.67 -11.40 -15.16
N ASP A 8 -14.91 -12.15 -14.35
CA ASP A 8 -14.55 -13.54 -14.62
C ASP A 8 -15.21 -14.56 -13.69
N GLY A 9 -15.89 -14.07 -12.62
CA GLY A 9 -16.67 -14.90 -11.71
C GLY A 9 -15.86 -15.56 -10.59
N ASP A 10 -14.68 -15.01 -10.27
CA ASP A 10 -13.82 -15.52 -9.20
C ASP A 10 -14.24 -15.04 -7.80
N GLY A 11 -15.16 -14.08 -7.72
CA GLY A 11 -15.68 -13.48 -6.50
C GLY A 11 -14.95 -12.20 -6.10
N LEU A 12 -13.98 -11.73 -6.89
CA LEU A 12 -13.27 -10.49 -6.71
C LEU A 12 -13.59 -9.53 -7.87
N GLY A 13 -14.00 -8.31 -7.57
CA GLY A 13 -14.17 -7.29 -8.61
C GLY A 13 -12.83 -6.89 -9.21
N ASP A 14 -12.83 -6.57 -10.49
CA ASP A 14 -11.66 -6.34 -11.31
C ASP A 14 -11.79 -5.10 -12.21
N ILE A 15 -10.72 -4.70 -12.87
CA ILE A 15 -10.70 -3.54 -13.77
C ILE A 15 -11.55 -3.78 -15.02
N PRO A 16 -11.49 -4.95 -15.70
CA PRO A 16 -12.41 -5.27 -16.79
C PRO A 16 -13.88 -5.19 -16.39
N GLY A 17 -14.21 -5.60 -15.16
CA GLY A 17 -15.55 -5.44 -14.60
C GLY A 17 -15.95 -3.97 -14.50
N ILE A 18 -15.04 -3.05 -14.09
CA ILE A 18 -15.33 -1.62 -14.11
C ILE A 18 -15.54 -1.12 -15.54
N VAL A 19 -14.68 -1.51 -16.50
CA VAL A 19 -14.84 -1.17 -17.92
C VAL A 19 -16.22 -1.55 -18.43
N SER A 20 -16.71 -2.74 -18.09
CA SER A 20 -18.03 -3.24 -18.48
C SER A 20 -19.21 -2.41 -17.94
N LYS A 21 -18.95 -1.54 -16.95
CA LYS A 21 -19.95 -0.69 -16.27
C LYS A 21 -19.80 0.80 -16.57
N VAL A 22 -18.91 1.19 -17.46
CA VAL A 22 -18.71 2.61 -17.82
C VAL A 22 -19.99 3.24 -18.37
N ASP A 23 -20.73 2.55 -19.27
CA ASP A 23 -22.01 3.02 -19.77
C ASP A 23 -23.06 3.18 -18.66
N TYR A 24 -23.08 2.28 -17.68
CA TYR A 24 -23.96 2.40 -16.52
C TYR A 24 -23.62 3.64 -15.69
N LEU A 25 -22.35 3.91 -15.45
CA LEU A 25 -21.88 5.08 -14.69
C LEU A 25 -22.19 6.39 -15.43
N ASP A 26 -21.99 6.43 -16.74
CA ASP A 26 -22.38 7.55 -17.60
C ASP A 26 -23.88 7.84 -17.51
N ASN A 27 -24.73 6.81 -17.67
CA ASN A 27 -26.17 6.94 -17.54
C ASN A 27 -26.64 7.34 -16.12
N LEU A 28 -25.84 7.03 -15.09
CA LEU A 28 -26.10 7.47 -13.71
C LEU A 28 -25.77 8.98 -13.54
N GLY A 29 -24.99 9.55 -14.45
CA GLY A 29 -24.63 10.97 -14.46
C GLY A 29 -23.44 11.30 -13.57
N VAL A 30 -22.46 10.39 -13.41
CA VAL A 30 -21.22 10.68 -12.71
C VAL A 30 -20.22 11.36 -13.65
N ASP A 31 -19.48 12.34 -13.14
CA ASP A 31 -18.47 13.09 -13.92
C ASP A 31 -17.05 12.49 -13.76
N ALA A 32 -16.86 11.63 -12.77
CA ALA A 32 -15.55 11.06 -12.48
C ALA A 32 -15.66 9.72 -11.77
N ILE A 33 -14.66 8.87 -11.98
CA ILE A 33 -14.47 7.60 -11.27
C ILE A 33 -13.19 7.71 -10.44
N TRP A 34 -13.28 7.51 -9.13
CA TRP A 34 -12.12 7.33 -8.28
C TRP A 34 -11.91 5.83 -8.03
N ILE A 35 -10.70 5.38 -8.24
CA ILE A 35 -10.32 3.98 -8.11
C ILE A 35 -9.39 3.84 -6.91
N SER A 36 -9.78 3.01 -5.93
CA SER A 36 -8.89 2.60 -4.84
C SER A 36 -7.67 1.85 -5.39
N PRO A 37 -6.59 1.72 -4.64
CA PRO A 37 -5.35 1.15 -5.15
C PRO A 37 -5.56 -0.21 -5.82
N PHE A 38 -4.95 -0.37 -6.98
CA PHE A 38 -4.97 -1.59 -7.80
C PHE A 38 -3.57 -2.12 -8.09
N TYR A 39 -2.58 -1.58 -7.41
CA TYR A 39 -1.19 -2.05 -7.46
C TYR A 39 -1.06 -3.44 -6.85
N GLU A 40 0.05 -4.13 -7.16
CA GLU A 40 0.34 -5.42 -6.54
C GLU A 40 0.36 -5.30 -5.01
N SER A 41 -0.38 -6.19 -4.33
CA SER A 41 -0.63 -6.10 -2.90
C SER A 41 -1.01 -7.47 -2.32
N PRO A 42 -0.66 -7.80 -1.07
CA PRO A 42 -1.25 -8.92 -0.35
C PRO A 42 -2.76 -8.78 -0.09
N LEU A 43 -3.34 -7.59 -0.33
CA LEU A 43 -4.75 -7.23 -0.08
C LEU A 43 -5.16 -7.36 1.40
N LEU A 44 -4.24 -7.20 2.34
CA LEU A 44 -4.53 -7.20 3.77
C LEU A 44 -5.38 -6.00 4.16
N ASP A 45 -5.14 -4.85 3.50
CA ASP A 45 -5.90 -3.61 3.65
C ASP A 45 -6.49 -3.13 2.31
N GLY A 46 -7.16 -4.02 1.61
CA GLY A 46 -7.93 -3.67 0.41
C GLY A 46 -7.13 -3.11 -0.77
N GLY A 47 -5.81 -3.28 -0.77
CA GLY A 47 -4.89 -2.78 -1.79
C GLY A 47 -4.02 -1.62 -1.33
N TYR A 48 -4.27 -1.07 -0.14
CA TYR A 48 -3.42 0.01 0.42
C TYR A 48 -2.06 -0.49 0.92
N ASP A 49 -1.88 -1.79 1.12
CA ASP A 49 -0.62 -2.46 1.45
C ASP A 49 0.16 -2.83 0.17
N VAL A 50 0.72 -1.84 -0.51
CA VAL A 50 1.35 -1.98 -1.83
C VAL A 50 2.72 -2.65 -1.75
N THR A 51 2.93 -3.70 -2.56
CA THR A 51 4.24 -4.38 -2.70
C THR A 51 5.05 -3.91 -3.90
N ASP A 52 4.40 -3.46 -4.96
CA ASP A 52 5.05 -2.88 -6.13
C ASP A 52 4.13 -1.82 -6.76
N TYR A 53 4.59 -0.57 -6.80
CA TYR A 53 3.83 0.57 -7.34
C TYR A 53 3.82 0.64 -8.87
N ARG A 54 4.59 -0.21 -9.55
CA ARG A 54 4.72 -0.25 -11.01
C ARG A 54 3.97 -1.43 -11.65
N LEU A 55 3.37 -2.29 -10.84
CA LEU A 55 2.62 -3.44 -11.30
C LEU A 55 1.14 -3.32 -10.92
N VAL A 56 0.27 -3.71 -11.82
CA VAL A 56 -1.14 -3.96 -11.52
C VAL A 56 -1.25 -5.33 -10.85
N ASP A 57 -2.06 -5.44 -9.80
CA ASP A 57 -2.32 -6.74 -9.17
C ASP A 57 -3.00 -7.68 -10.18
N PRO A 58 -2.41 -8.86 -10.47
CA PRO A 58 -2.92 -9.75 -11.52
C PRO A 58 -4.32 -10.30 -11.24
N ARG A 59 -4.80 -10.20 -10.00
CA ARG A 59 -6.20 -10.54 -9.64
C ARG A 59 -7.18 -9.43 -10.00
N LEU A 60 -6.69 -8.22 -10.23
CA LEU A 60 -7.51 -7.05 -10.56
C LEU A 60 -7.46 -6.70 -12.05
N GLY A 61 -6.49 -7.23 -12.78
CA GLY A 61 -6.31 -7.00 -14.22
C GLY A 61 -4.86 -6.81 -14.62
N GLU A 62 -4.68 -6.32 -15.84
CA GLU A 62 -3.38 -5.99 -16.42
C GLU A 62 -3.27 -4.49 -16.70
N PHE A 63 -2.09 -4.03 -17.08
CA PHE A 63 -1.87 -2.62 -17.43
C PHE A 63 -2.75 -2.18 -18.61
N ALA A 64 -2.97 -3.06 -19.59
CA ALA A 64 -3.87 -2.80 -20.71
C ALA A 64 -5.33 -2.56 -20.28
N ASP A 65 -5.80 -3.24 -19.24
CA ASP A 65 -7.16 -3.03 -18.72
C ASP A 65 -7.32 -1.64 -18.09
N VAL A 66 -6.25 -1.12 -17.49
CA VAL A 66 -6.22 0.25 -16.95
C VAL A 66 -6.29 1.27 -18.09
N GLU A 67 -5.57 1.05 -19.18
CA GLU A 67 -5.62 1.89 -20.38
C GLU A 67 -7.03 1.86 -21.00
N ASP A 68 -7.62 0.67 -21.14
CA ASP A 68 -8.98 0.50 -21.65
C ASP A 68 -10.02 1.22 -20.78
N LEU A 69 -9.84 1.20 -19.45
CA LEU A 69 -10.73 1.93 -18.53
C LEU A 69 -10.61 3.44 -18.70
N ILE A 70 -9.38 3.95 -18.84
CA ILE A 70 -9.14 5.38 -19.08
C ILE A 70 -9.79 5.80 -20.39
N ASP A 71 -9.57 5.04 -21.47
CA ASP A 71 -10.12 5.36 -22.78
C ASP A 71 -11.66 5.32 -22.79
N ALA A 72 -12.26 4.29 -22.18
CA ALA A 72 -13.70 4.16 -22.07
C ALA A 72 -14.34 5.30 -21.27
N ALA A 73 -13.73 5.71 -20.16
CA ALA A 73 -14.19 6.83 -19.34
C ALA A 73 -14.05 8.18 -20.10
N HIS A 74 -12.91 8.41 -20.72
CA HIS A 74 -12.65 9.63 -21.49
C HIS A 74 -13.59 9.76 -22.71
N ALA A 75 -13.97 8.66 -23.37
CA ALA A 75 -14.95 8.65 -24.43
C ALA A 75 -16.36 9.11 -23.98
N LYS A 76 -16.60 9.15 -22.68
CA LYS A 76 -17.83 9.66 -22.03
C LYS A 76 -17.63 11.00 -21.31
N ASP A 77 -16.53 11.69 -21.55
CA ASP A 77 -16.14 12.91 -20.84
C ASP A 77 -15.97 12.72 -19.30
N MET A 78 -15.91 11.48 -18.82
CA MET A 78 -15.64 11.18 -17.41
C MET A 78 -14.14 11.20 -17.11
N LYS A 79 -13.79 11.63 -15.90
CA LYS A 79 -12.41 11.66 -15.40
C LYS A 79 -12.09 10.42 -14.59
N ILE A 80 -10.83 10.00 -14.62
CA ILE A 80 -10.31 8.94 -13.73
C ILE A 80 -9.38 9.57 -12.70
N PHE A 81 -9.62 9.23 -11.44
CA PHE A 81 -8.71 9.51 -10.32
C PHE A 81 -8.15 8.19 -9.80
N MET A 82 -6.85 8.05 -9.85
CA MET A 82 -6.14 6.89 -9.28
C MET A 82 -5.64 7.26 -7.89
N ASP A 83 -5.86 6.36 -6.94
CA ASP A 83 -5.32 6.51 -5.60
C ASP A 83 -3.81 6.29 -5.59
N ILE A 84 -3.10 7.10 -4.82
CA ILE A 84 -1.67 6.92 -4.56
C ILE A 84 -1.43 6.74 -3.08
N VAL A 85 -0.50 5.86 -2.71
CA VAL A 85 -0.22 5.49 -1.32
C VAL A 85 1.24 5.82 -0.98
N PRO A 86 1.59 7.11 -0.77
CA PRO A 86 2.97 7.50 -0.58
C PRO A 86 3.43 7.44 0.89
N ASN A 87 2.54 7.21 1.86
CA ASN A 87 2.87 7.24 3.28
C ASN A 87 3.67 6.03 3.73
N HIS A 88 3.38 4.86 3.20
CA HIS A 88 3.91 3.57 3.62
C HIS A 88 4.01 2.62 2.45
N THR A 89 4.71 1.51 2.65
CA THR A 89 4.65 0.35 1.76
C THR A 89 4.02 -0.83 2.49
N SER A 90 3.71 -1.91 1.77
CA SER A 90 3.47 -3.19 2.43
C SER A 90 4.72 -3.66 3.19
N SER A 91 4.53 -4.38 4.29
CA SER A 91 5.62 -5.13 4.92
C SER A 91 6.22 -6.20 3.99
N ALA A 92 5.49 -6.61 2.96
CA ALA A 92 5.98 -7.50 1.91
C ALA A 92 6.74 -6.78 0.77
N HIS A 93 6.77 -5.45 0.74
CA HIS A 93 7.54 -4.67 -0.24
C HIS A 93 9.03 -4.99 -0.17
N ALA A 94 9.70 -5.04 -1.32
CA ALA A 94 11.12 -5.40 -1.42
C ALA A 94 12.02 -4.57 -0.47
N TRP A 95 11.75 -3.28 -0.32
CA TRP A 95 12.50 -2.41 0.60
C TRP A 95 12.38 -2.82 2.06
N PHE A 96 11.18 -3.18 2.53
CA PHE A 96 11.02 -3.60 3.92
C PHE A 96 11.57 -5.01 4.13
N GLN A 97 11.48 -5.88 3.13
CA GLN A 97 12.13 -7.19 3.16
C GLN A 97 13.67 -7.04 3.25
N GLU A 98 14.26 -6.05 2.57
CA GLU A 98 15.68 -5.74 2.71
C GLU A 98 16.03 -5.28 4.15
N VAL A 99 15.19 -4.48 4.79
CA VAL A 99 15.36 -4.12 6.22
C VAL A 99 15.45 -5.36 7.08
N LEU A 100 14.53 -6.32 6.90
CA LEU A 100 14.48 -7.55 7.71
C LEU A 100 15.70 -8.48 7.52
N HIS A 101 16.43 -8.31 6.41
CA HIS A 101 17.63 -9.10 6.08
C HIS A 101 18.95 -8.33 6.26
N SER A 102 18.88 -7.09 6.72
CA SER A 102 20.05 -6.19 6.88
C SER A 102 20.42 -5.97 8.34
N GLU A 103 21.67 -5.58 8.56
CA GLU A 103 22.11 -5.14 9.87
C GLU A 103 21.48 -3.80 10.28
N PRO A 104 21.23 -3.59 11.59
CA PRO A 104 20.73 -2.32 12.11
C PRO A 104 21.60 -1.14 11.69
N GLY A 105 20.96 -0.06 11.22
CA GLY A 105 21.62 1.16 10.75
C GLY A 105 22.18 1.08 9.34
N SER A 106 21.87 0.03 8.58
CA SER A 106 22.18 -0.04 7.14
C SER A 106 21.36 0.99 6.35
N PRO A 107 21.74 1.35 5.12
CA PRO A 107 20.96 2.26 4.27
C PRO A 107 19.50 1.82 4.04
N ALA A 108 19.24 0.51 4.04
CA ALA A 108 17.88 -0.02 3.91
C ALA A 108 16.96 0.45 5.05
N TRP A 109 17.50 0.55 6.27
CA TRP A 109 16.75 1.01 7.44
C TRP A 109 16.37 2.48 7.36
N ASP A 110 17.18 3.31 6.71
CA ASP A 110 16.93 4.75 6.59
C ASP A 110 15.73 5.08 5.68
N ARG A 111 15.25 4.10 4.89
CA ARG A 111 14.05 4.26 4.07
C ARG A 111 12.75 4.25 4.89
N TYR A 112 12.79 3.77 6.13
CA TYR A 112 11.63 3.67 7.01
C TYR A 112 11.81 4.46 8.30
N VAL A 113 10.69 4.76 8.96
CA VAL A 113 10.73 5.41 10.27
C VAL A 113 10.96 4.32 11.33
N ILE A 114 12.23 4.06 11.62
CA ILE A 114 12.66 3.08 12.62
C ILE A 114 13.34 3.82 13.76
N LYS A 115 12.97 3.52 14.98
CA LYS A 115 13.46 4.15 16.21
C LYS A 115 13.78 3.12 17.27
N GLU A 116 14.76 3.41 18.10
CA GLU A 116 15.09 2.61 19.28
C GLU A 116 13.97 2.71 20.32
N GLY A 117 13.59 1.57 20.90
CA GLY A 117 12.63 1.48 22.00
C GLY A 117 13.16 2.10 23.28
N LYS A 118 12.26 2.38 24.21
CA LYS A 118 12.55 2.87 25.56
C LYS A 118 12.54 1.74 26.58
N GLY A 119 12.96 2.05 27.83
CA GLY A 119 13.07 1.07 28.90
C GLY A 119 14.43 0.40 28.94
N ALA A 120 14.68 -0.38 29.97
CA ALA A 120 15.97 -1.02 30.22
C ALA A 120 16.28 -2.12 29.17
N ASN A 121 15.25 -2.70 28.60
CA ASN A 121 15.32 -3.76 27.58
C ASN A 121 14.67 -3.34 26.26
N HIS A 122 14.47 -2.05 26.02
CA HIS A 122 13.82 -1.48 24.82
C HIS A 122 12.38 -1.98 24.57
N GLU A 123 11.72 -2.41 25.63
CA GLU A 123 10.38 -3.02 25.62
C GLU A 123 9.23 -2.02 25.48
N ILE A 124 9.51 -0.73 25.57
CA ILE A 124 8.54 0.36 25.49
C ILE A 124 8.67 1.05 24.12
N PRO A 125 7.53 1.33 23.43
CA PRO A 125 7.58 2.05 22.14
C PRO A 125 8.30 3.40 22.23
N PRO A 126 8.90 3.88 21.14
CA PRO A 126 9.59 5.18 21.08
C PRO A 126 8.73 6.36 21.49
N THR A 127 7.43 6.33 21.13
CA THR A 127 6.42 7.31 21.50
C THR A 127 5.10 6.63 21.91
N ASN A 128 4.17 7.40 22.42
CA ASN A 128 2.81 6.94 22.73
C ASN A 128 1.81 7.19 21.58
N TRP A 129 2.28 7.28 20.36
CA TRP A 129 1.43 7.48 19.20
C TRP A 129 0.55 6.25 18.95
N GLN A 130 -0.67 6.54 18.49
CA GLN A 130 -1.64 5.51 18.17
C GLN A 130 -1.89 5.44 16.67
N SER A 131 -2.12 4.24 16.18
CA SER A 131 -2.57 3.99 14.82
C SER A 131 -3.99 4.56 14.59
N VAL A 132 -4.29 4.96 13.36
CA VAL A 132 -5.64 5.36 12.96
C VAL A 132 -6.63 4.19 13.05
N PHE A 133 -6.15 2.95 13.07
CA PHE A 133 -6.95 1.74 13.28
C PHE A 133 -7.02 1.31 14.75
N HIS A 134 -6.58 2.19 15.66
CA HIS A 134 -6.44 1.97 17.10
C HIS A 134 -5.24 1.07 17.47
N GLY A 135 -4.85 1.15 18.73
CA GLY A 135 -3.65 0.48 19.22
C GLY A 135 -2.37 1.29 18.97
N ASP A 136 -1.24 0.72 19.31
CA ASP A 136 0.05 1.38 19.17
C ASP A 136 0.42 1.56 17.69
N ALA A 137 1.02 2.72 17.36
CA ALA A 137 1.54 3.00 16.02
C ALA A 137 2.97 2.45 15.81
N TRP A 138 3.48 1.69 16.74
CA TRP A 138 4.83 1.13 16.71
C TRP A 138 4.78 -0.37 16.92
N THR A 139 5.51 -1.09 16.10
CA THR A 139 5.69 -2.55 16.24
C THR A 139 7.18 -2.87 16.43
N PRO A 140 7.53 -3.78 17.37
CA PRO A 140 8.91 -4.25 17.52
C PRO A 140 9.43 -4.85 16.23
N LEU A 141 10.63 -4.42 15.82
CA LEU A 141 11.26 -4.94 14.62
C LEU A 141 11.96 -6.27 14.92
N VAL A 142 11.50 -7.32 14.25
CA VAL A 142 12.08 -8.67 14.31
C VAL A 142 12.67 -8.99 12.95
N LEU A 143 13.95 -9.35 12.91
CA LEU A 143 14.65 -9.70 11.67
C LEU A 143 14.15 -11.04 11.09
N ALA A 144 14.43 -11.28 9.82
CA ALA A 144 14.01 -12.49 9.12
C ALA A 144 14.51 -13.80 9.76
N ASN A 145 15.65 -13.74 10.46
CA ASN A 145 16.20 -14.86 11.22
C ASN A 145 15.49 -15.12 12.58
N GLY A 146 14.49 -14.30 12.93
CA GLY A 146 13.77 -14.35 14.21
C GLY A 146 14.42 -13.57 15.35
N GLU A 147 15.53 -12.88 15.10
CA GLU A 147 16.20 -12.04 16.09
C GLU A 147 15.36 -10.83 16.43
N LYS A 148 15.08 -10.64 17.71
CA LYS A 148 14.40 -9.43 18.22
C LYS A 148 15.44 -8.32 18.36
N THR A 149 15.21 -7.20 17.68
CA THR A 149 16.05 -6.03 17.81
C THR A 149 15.59 -5.15 18.97
N GLN A 150 16.39 -4.13 19.27
CA GLN A 150 16.00 -3.04 20.20
C GLN A 150 15.18 -1.95 19.53
N TYR A 151 14.82 -2.11 18.26
CA TYR A 151 14.17 -1.10 17.41
C TYR A 151 12.71 -1.45 17.14
N TRP A 152 11.96 -0.41 16.79
CA TRP A 152 10.55 -0.43 16.45
C TRP A 152 10.36 0.32 15.15
N TYR A 153 9.49 -0.17 14.27
CA TYR A 153 9.07 0.60 13.09
C TYR A 153 7.72 1.26 13.31
N LEU A 154 7.56 2.45 12.73
CA LEU A 154 6.31 3.19 12.75
C LEU A 154 5.34 2.62 11.70
N HIS A 155 4.07 2.56 12.05
CA HIS A 155 2.96 2.31 11.14
C HIS A 155 1.74 3.10 11.61
N ILE A 156 1.49 4.24 10.98
CA ILE A 156 0.35 5.07 11.37
C ILE A 156 -0.99 4.41 11.01
N PHE A 157 -0.96 3.46 10.08
CA PHE A 157 -2.07 2.58 9.70
C PHE A 157 -1.87 1.18 10.31
N ASP A 158 -1.93 0.12 9.52
CA ASP A 158 -1.76 -1.25 10.00
C ASP A 158 -0.29 -1.63 10.18
N SER A 159 -0.02 -2.60 11.06
CA SER A 159 1.36 -3.12 11.26
C SER A 159 1.95 -3.78 10.01
N SER A 160 1.12 -4.15 9.04
CA SER A 160 1.57 -4.60 7.71
C SER A 160 1.98 -3.44 6.77
N GLN A 161 1.90 -2.19 7.23
CA GLN A 161 2.09 -0.98 6.44
C GLN A 161 3.14 -0.05 7.07
N PRO A 162 4.44 -0.44 7.09
CA PRO A 162 5.51 0.37 7.67
C PRO A 162 5.64 1.72 6.95
N ASP A 163 5.68 2.80 7.75
CA ASP A 163 5.78 4.18 7.26
C ASP A 163 7.17 4.46 6.69
N VAL A 164 7.21 5.02 5.47
CA VAL A 164 8.46 5.41 4.83
C VAL A 164 9.01 6.72 5.40
N ASN A 165 10.32 6.85 5.37
CA ASN A 165 11.04 8.04 5.83
C ASN A 165 11.18 9.08 4.72
N TRP A 166 10.28 10.05 4.66
CA TRP A 166 10.32 11.13 3.66
C TRP A 166 11.49 12.10 3.81
N GLU A 167 12.30 12.01 4.88
CA GLU A 167 13.56 12.75 4.97
C GLU A 167 14.66 12.08 4.14
N ASN A 168 14.53 10.81 3.83
CA ASN A 168 15.47 10.08 2.99
C ASN A 168 15.32 10.51 1.51
N GLN A 169 16.48 10.84 0.88
CA GLN A 169 16.49 11.27 -0.52
C GLN A 169 16.06 10.15 -1.48
N GLU A 170 16.42 8.90 -1.21
CA GLU A 170 16.05 7.74 -2.03
C GLU A 170 14.52 7.57 -2.09
N VAL A 171 13.85 7.70 -0.94
CA VAL A 171 12.37 7.63 -0.87
C VAL A 171 11.70 8.75 -1.68
N ARG A 172 12.31 9.93 -1.75
CA ARG A 172 11.72 11.09 -2.45
C ARG A 172 11.88 11.07 -3.96
N VAL A 173 12.76 10.24 -4.50
CA VAL A 173 13.03 10.20 -5.95
C VAL A 173 12.49 8.95 -6.63
N GLU A 174 12.02 7.98 -5.85
CA GLU A 174 11.35 6.78 -6.35
C GLU A 174 9.90 7.06 -6.73
#